data_e7b29b69e6924cceeb5efb91171250fa
#
_entry.id   e7b29b69e6924cceeb5efb91171250fa
#
_cell.length_a   1.000
_cell.length_b   1.000
_cell.length_c   1.000
_cell.angle_alpha   90.00
_cell.angle_beta   90.00
_cell.angle_gamma   90.00
#
_symmetry.space_group_name_H-M   'P 1'
#
loop_
_entity.id
_entity.type
_entity.pdbx_description
1 polymer ?
#
loop_
_entity_poly.entity_id
_entity_poly.type
_entity_poly.pdbx_seq_one_letter_code
_entity_poly.pdbx_strand_id
1 'polypeptide(L)'
;AARKARCYDFIMALPDGFKTVVGEGGATLSGGEKQRISIARCILKDAPIVILDEATASVDTDNESYIQEAISELVKGKTLLVIAHRLNTIQTADQILVIDNGQIAQQGNHEELLKQPGIYQDFVNIRKSAAGWSLA
;
A
#
# COMPACT_ATOMS: atom_id res chain seq x y z
N ALA A 1 8.40 -16.72 -3.49
CA ALA A 1 8.01 -15.30 -3.53
C ALA A 1 6.79 -15.08 -4.45
N ALA A 2 6.83 -15.48 -5.72
CA ALA A 2 5.77 -15.20 -6.69
C ALA A 2 4.37 -15.72 -6.27
N ARG A 3 4.27 -16.92 -5.67
CA ARG A 3 3.00 -17.44 -5.14
C ARG A 3 2.47 -16.61 -3.98
N LYS A 4 3.33 -16.21 -3.05
CA LYS A 4 2.97 -15.32 -1.93
C LYS A 4 2.48 -13.95 -2.41
N ALA A 5 3.07 -13.43 -3.47
CA ALA A 5 2.68 -12.16 -4.07
C ALA A 5 1.52 -12.28 -5.09
N ARG A 6 0.86 -13.43 -5.20
CA ARG A 6 -0.25 -13.65 -6.14
C ARG A 6 0.09 -13.30 -7.60
N CYS A 7 1.37 -13.49 -8.01
CA CYS A 7 1.81 -13.21 -9.37
C CYS A 7 2.25 -14.45 -10.15
N TYR A 8 2.31 -15.62 -9.54
CA TYR A 8 2.79 -16.83 -10.19
C TYR A 8 1.95 -17.24 -11.40
N ASP A 9 0.62 -17.25 -11.25
CA ASP A 9 -0.28 -17.81 -12.26
C ASP A 9 -0.28 -16.96 -13.54
N PHE A 10 -0.38 -15.64 -13.42
CA PHE A 10 -0.32 -14.78 -14.59
C PHE A 10 1.06 -14.76 -15.24
N ILE A 11 2.16 -14.88 -14.48
CA ILE A 11 3.50 -15.00 -15.04
C ILE A 11 3.61 -16.30 -15.87
N MET A 12 3.08 -17.42 -15.36
CA MET A 12 3.11 -18.69 -16.08
C MET A 12 2.19 -18.70 -17.31
N ALA A 13 1.21 -17.82 -17.38
CA ALA A 13 0.36 -17.63 -18.57
C ALA A 13 1.04 -16.78 -19.68
N LEU A 14 2.15 -16.11 -19.37
CA LEU A 14 2.94 -15.40 -20.38
C LEU A 14 3.67 -16.37 -21.32
N PRO A 15 3.97 -16.00 -22.58
CA PRO A 15 4.55 -16.88 -23.58
C PRO A 15 5.78 -17.66 -23.11
N ASP A 16 6.71 -17.00 -22.40
CA ASP A 16 7.95 -17.59 -21.90
C ASP A 16 8.00 -17.63 -20.35
N GLY A 17 6.83 -17.52 -19.67
CA GLY A 17 6.75 -17.53 -18.22
C GLY A 17 7.67 -16.47 -17.59
N PHE A 18 8.52 -16.89 -16.64
CA PHE A 18 9.48 -16.00 -15.96
C PHE A 18 10.57 -15.43 -16.87
N LYS A 19 10.75 -15.95 -18.07
CA LYS A 19 11.71 -15.47 -19.06
C LYS A 19 11.12 -14.45 -20.03
N THR A 20 9.81 -14.21 -19.94
CA THR A 20 9.13 -13.24 -20.81
C THR A 20 9.72 -11.85 -20.62
N VAL A 21 10.12 -11.21 -21.72
CA VAL A 21 10.56 -9.81 -21.72
C VAL A 21 9.31 -8.92 -21.54
N VAL A 22 9.36 -8.03 -20.57
CA VAL A 22 8.28 -7.08 -20.28
C VAL A 22 8.76 -5.63 -20.44
N GLY A 23 7.86 -4.75 -20.90
CA GLY A 23 8.18 -3.34 -21.16
C GLY A 23 8.29 -3.03 -22.65
N GLU A 24 9.13 -2.05 -23.01
CA GLU A 24 9.30 -1.67 -24.42
C GLU A 24 9.78 -2.86 -25.26
N GLY A 25 9.00 -3.22 -26.29
CA GLY A 25 9.27 -4.36 -27.16
C GLY A 25 8.91 -5.74 -26.59
N GLY A 26 8.28 -5.81 -25.41
CA GLY A 26 7.85 -7.06 -24.78
C GLY A 26 6.38 -7.04 -24.38
N ALA A 27 5.98 -7.99 -23.52
CA ALA A 27 4.63 -8.09 -23.00
C ALA A 27 4.26 -6.88 -22.15
N THR A 28 3.02 -6.40 -22.32
CA THR A 28 2.47 -5.30 -21.50
C THR A 28 1.76 -5.88 -20.28
N LEU A 29 2.18 -5.45 -19.10
CA LEU A 29 1.55 -5.81 -17.82
C LEU A 29 0.64 -4.68 -17.33
N SER A 30 -0.48 -5.05 -16.72
CA SER A 30 -1.35 -4.11 -16.00
C SER A 30 -0.64 -3.48 -14.81
N GLY A 31 -1.20 -2.37 -14.28
CA GLY A 31 -0.67 -1.72 -13.07
C GLY A 31 -0.62 -2.67 -11.88
N GLY A 32 -1.69 -3.44 -11.65
CA GLY A 32 -1.77 -4.41 -10.56
C GLY A 32 -0.80 -5.59 -10.70
N GLU A 33 -0.55 -6.06 -11.93
CA GLU A 33 0.45 -7.10 -12.18
C GLU A 33 1.88 -6.61 -11.90
N LYS A 34 2.23 -5.41 -12.37
CA LYS A 34 3.52 -4.77 -12.06
C LYS A 34 3.72 -4.61 -10.56
N GLN A 35 2.69 -4.20 -9.83
CA GLN A 35 2.74 -4.02 -8.40
C GLN A 35 2.96 -5.35 -7.66
N ARG A 36 2.24 -6.42 -8.03
CA ARG A 36 2.44 -7.75 -7.45
C ARG A 36 3.84 -8.31 -7.72
N ILE A 37 4.42 -8.07 -8.90
CA ILE A 37 5.82 -8.43 -9.16
C ILE A 37 6.76 -7.64 -8.26
N SER A 38 6.51 -6.35 -8.05
CA SER A 38 7.32 -5.53 -7.13
C SER A 38 7.26 -6.08 -5.69
N ILE A 39 6.06 -6.46 -5.22
CA ILE A 39 5.88 -7.10 -3.92
C ILE A 39 6.63 -8.44 -3.86
N ALA A 40 6.58 -9.27 -4.91
CA ALA A 40 7.33 -10.53 -4.98
C ALA A 40 8.85 -10.31 -4.82
N ARG A 41 9.38 -9.26 -5.44
CA ARG A 41 10.79 -8.88 -5.31
C ARG A 41 11.13 -8.45 -3.87
N CYS A 42 10.23 -7.72 -3.21
CA CYS A 42 10.39 -7.35 -1.80
C CYS A 42 10.35 -8.58 -0.88
N ILE A 43 9.43 -9.53 -1.12
CA ILE A 43 9.36 -10.80 -0.38
C ILE A 43 10.66 -11.60 -0.55
N LEU A 44 11.21 -11.63 -1.76
CA LEU A 44 12.45 -12.34 -2.05
C LEU A 44 13.66 -11.71 -1.36
N LYS A 45 13.70 -10.36 -1.29
CA LYS A 45 14.75 -9.60 -0.62
C LYS A 45 14.73 -9.79 0.90
N ASP A 46 13.58 -10.04 1.47
CA ASP A 46 13.33 -10.32 2.90
C ASP A 46 13.92 -9.28 3.88
N ALA A 47 13.84 -8.00 3.53
CA ALA A 47 14.30 -6.92 4.40
C ALA A 47 13.43 -6.81 5.67
N PRO A 48 13.99 -6.49 6.85
CA PRO A 48 13.26 -6.37 8.11
C PRO A 48 12.36 -5.13 8.18
N ILE A 49 12.62 -4.12 7.36
CA ILE A 49 11.85 -2.88 7.26
C ILE A 49 11.33 -2.76 5.83
N VAL A 50 10.02 -2.55 5.70
CA VAL A 50 9.32 -2.35 4.43
C VAL A 50 8.74 -0.94 4.41
N ILE A 51 9.00 -0.19 3.34
CA ILE A 51 8.42 1.13 3.12
C ILE A 51 7.43 1.01 1.95
N LEU A 52 6.17 1.39 2.20
CA LEU A 52 5.14 1.47 1.18
C LEU A 52 4.76 2.93 0.95
N ASP A 53 4.97 3.41 -0.26
CA ASP A 53 4.53 4.72 -0.71
C ASP A 53 3.33 4.54 -1.64
N GLU A 54 2.16 4.99 -1.19
CA GLU A 54 0.89 5.02 -1.95
C GLU A 54 0.56 3.75 -2.77
N ALA A 55 0.70 2.59 -2.15
CA ALA A 55 0.68 1.28 -2.81
C ALA A 55 -0.62 0.90 -3.56
N THR A 56 -1.70 1.72 -3.55
CA THR A 56 -3.02 1.33 -4.09
C THR A 56 -3.75 2.39 -4.92
N ALA A 57 -3.07 3.43 -5.39
CA ALA A 57 -3.73 4.63 -5.94
C ALA A 57 -4.47 4.44 -7.28
N SER A 58 -4.23 3.37 -8.05
CA SER A 58 -4.79 3.21 -9.40
C SER A 58 -5.04 1.76 -9.83
N VAL A 59 -5.52 0.93 -8.93
CA VAL A 59 -5.78 -0.49 -9.22
C VAL A 59 -7.28 -0.74 -9.26
N ASP A 60 -7.74 -1.56 -10.21
CA ASP A 60 -9.12 -2.04 -10.23
C ASP A 60 -9.45 -2.91 -9.00
N THR A 61 -10.74 -3.01 -8.67
CA THR A 61 -11.22 -3.68 -7.45
C THR A 61 -10.80 -5.15 -7.36
N ASP A 62 -10.68 -5.86 -8.48
CA ASP A 62 -10.30 -7.28 -8.50
C ASP A 62 -8.82 -7.47 -8.18
N ASN A 63 -7.96 -6.58 -8.66
CA ASN A 63 -6.54 -6.59 -8.35
C ASN A 63 -6.24 -6.04 -6.94
N GLU A 64 -7.11 -5.20 -6.37
CA GLU A 64 -6.90 -4.62 -5.04
C GLU A 64 -6.85 -5.72 -3.95
N SER A 65 -7.75 -6.72 -4.00
CA SER A 65 -7.76 -7.82 -3.04
C SER A 65 -6.47 -8.66 -3.09
N TYR A 66 -5.99 -8.98 -4.28
CA TYR A 66 -4.73 -9.73 -4.46
C TYR A 66 -3.51 -8.95 -3.98
N ILE A 67 -3.50 -7.64 -4.18
CA ILE A 67 -2.44 -6.76 -3.69
C ILE A 67 -2.46 -6.69 -2.16
N GLN A 68 -3.62 -6.57 -1.52
CA GLN A 68 -3.76 -6.55 -0.07
C GLN A 68 -3.28 -7.87 0.55
N GLU A 69 -3.63 -9.02 -0.03
CA GLU A 69 -3.12 -10.32 0.41
C GLU A 69 -1.59 -10.40 0.27
N ALA A 70 -1.04 -9.94 -0.85
CA ALA A 70 0.39 -9.94 -1.10
C ALA A 70 1.16 -9.03 -0.12
N ILE A 71 0.61 -7.85 0.20
CA ILE A 71 1.15 -6.94 1.21
C ILE A 71 1.10 -7.60 2.60
N SER A 72 -0.03 -8.22 2.95
CA SER A 72 -0.17 -8.93 4.22
C SER A 72 0.88 -10.02 4.40
N GLU A 73 1.21 -10.77 3.33
CA GLU A 73 2.30 -11.75 3.34
C GLU A 73 3.68 -11.10 3.46
N LEU A 74 3.89 -9.97 2.79
CA LEU A 74 5.17 -9.26 2.79
C LEU A 74 5.53 -8.74 4.18
N VAL A 75 4.56 -8.23 4.95
CA VAL A 75 4.82 -7.51 6.21
C VAL A 75 4.83 -8.40 7.44
N LYS A 76 4.54 -9.68 7.33
CA LYS A 76 4.55 -10.62 8.45
C LYS A 76 5.88 -10.61 9.19
N GLY A 77 5.85 -10.25 10.48
CA GLY A 77 7.03 -10.19 11.34
C GLY A 77 8.03 -9.09 11.00
N LYS A 78 7.60 -8.04 10.28
CA LYS A 78 8.46 -6.93 9.84
C LYS A 78 7.91 -5.59 10.32
N THR A 79 8.77 -4.60 10.34
CA THR A 79 8.36 -3.21 10.55
C THR A 79 7.86 -2.63 9.22
N LEU A 80 6.62 -2.15 9.21
CA LEU A 80 6.00 -1.53 8.05
C LEU A 80 5.91 -0.02 8.26
N LEU A 81 6.51 0.75 7.37
CA LEU A 81 6.33 2.19 7.27
C LEU A 81 5.47 2.49 6.04
N VAL A 82 4.31 3.12 6.25
CA VAL A 82 3.38 3.48 5.17
C VAL A 82 3.30 4.99 5.05
N ILE A 83 3.55 5.51 3.85
CA ILE A 83 3.17 6.88 3.50
C ILE A 83 1.73 6.79 3.00
N ALA A 84 0.80 7.26 3.82
CA ALA A 84 -0.62 7.01 3.60
C ALA A 84 -1.39 8.30 3.30
N HIS A 85 -2.23 8.21 2.28
CA HIS A 85 -3.18 9.25 1.90
C HIS A 85 -4.65 8.84 2.17
N ARG A 86 -4.89 7.58 2.57
CA ARG A 86 -6.22 7.05 2.87
C ARG A 86 -6.39 6.87 4.38
N LEU A 87 -7.49 7.39 4.92
CA LEU A 87 -7.78 7.34 6.34
C LEU A 87 -7.82 5.89 6.88
N ASN A 88 -8.43 4.97 6.14
CA ASN A 88 -8.54 3.56 6.55
C ASN A 88 -7.18 2.89 6.79
N THR A 89 -6.16 3.26 6.01
CA THR A 89 -4.80 2.73 6.17
C THR A 89 -4.14 3.26 7.45
N ILE A 90 -4.48 4.49 7.84
CA ILE A 90 -3.87 5.18 8.99
C ILE A 90 -4.49 4.71 10.31
N GLN A 91 -5.80 4.47 10.34
CA GLN A 91 -6.54 4.17 11.58
C GLN A 91 -6.08 2.89 12.28
N THR A 92 -5.55 1.92 11.54
CA THR A 92 -5.09 0.63 12.07
C THR A 92 -3.59 0.58 12.35
N ALA A 93 -2.88 1.69 12.18
CA ALA A 93 -1.45 1.75 12.45
C ALA A 93 -1.17 1.76 13.96
N ASP A 94 -0.14 1.02 14.39
CA ASP A 94 0.33 1.00 15.78
C ASP A 94 0.83 2.39 16.21
N GLN A 95 1.46 3.10 15.29
CA GLN A 95 1.97 4.46 15.49
C GLN A 95 1.78 5.31 14.24
N ILE A 96 1.34 6.54 14.43
CA ILE A 96 1.18 7.55 13.39
C ILE A 96 2.16 8.68 13.67
N LEU A 97 2.87 9.11 12.64
CA LEU A 97 3.74 10.28 12.66
C LEU A 97 3.15 11.34 11.73
N VAL A 98 2.80 12.48 12.27
CA VAL A 98 2.36 13.63 11.49
C VAL A 98 3.55 14.53 11.24
N ILE A 99 3.92 14.69 9.97
CA ILE A 99 5.07 15.49 9.56
C ILE A 99 4.57 16.82 9.00
N ASP A 100 5.10 17.90 9.53
CA ASP A 100 4.86 19.26 9.07
C ASP A 100 6.18 20.04 9.03
N ASN A 101 6.42 20.76 7.94
CA ASN A 101 7.65 21.53 7.71
C ASN A 101 8.95 20.75 8.00
N GLY A 102 8.99 19.45 7.66
CA GLY A 102 10.15 18.58 7.85
C GLY A 102 10.37 18.11 9.29
N GLN A 103 9.42 18.33 10.18
CA GLN A 103 9.50 17.93 11.59
C GLN A 103 8.29 17.07 11.97
N ILE A 104 8.45 16.23 12.99
CA ILE A 104 7.33 15.49 13.59
C ILE A 104 6.52 16.46 14.45
N ALA A 105 5.36 16.88 13.92
CA ALA A 105 4.44 17.80 14.60
C ALA A 105 3.59 17.07 15.66
N GLN A 106 3.13 15.84 15.36
CA GLN A 106 2.36 15.02 16.28
C GLN A 106 2.76 13.54 16.10
N GLN A 107 2.67 12.76 17.17
CA GLN A 107 2.86 11.31 17.13
C GLN A 107 1.94 10.62 18.14
N GLY A 108 1.49 9.42 17.81
CA GLY A 108 0.60 8.60 18.64
C GLY A 108 -0.18 7.60 17.81
N ASN A 109 -1.12 6.90 18.41
CA ASN A 109 -2.09 6.10 17.70
C ASN A 109 -3.32 6.94 17.29
N HIS A 110 -4.24 6.33 16.52
CA HIS A 110 -5.43 7.01 16.02
C HIS A 110 -6.28 7.65 17.15
N GLU A 111 -6.53 6.90 18.21
CA GLU A 111 -7.38 7.36 19.31
C GLU A 111 -6.76 8.50 20.12
N GLU A 112 -5.44 8.42 20.34
CA GLU A 112 -4.69 9.47 21.05
C GLU A 112 -4.68 10.77 20.27
N LEU A 113 -4.39 10.69 18.96
CA LEU A 113 -4.31 11.86 18.10
C LEU A 113 -5.68 12.50 17.83
N LEU A 114 -6.78 11.74 17.87
CA LEU A 114 -8.13 12.30 17.77
C LEU A 114 -8.52 13.15 19.00
N LYS A 115 -7.93 12.88 20.15
CA LYS A 115 -8.20 13.65 21.40
C LYS A 115 -7.37 14.92 21.49
N GLN A 116 -6.37 15.07 20.63
CA GLN A 116 -5.48 16.23 20.59
C GLN A 116 -5.86 17.16 19.44
N PRO A 117 -6.21 18.45 19.73
CA PRO A 117 -6.38 19.43 18.65
C PRO A 117 -5.10 19.53 17.82
N GLY A 118 -5.22 19.54 16.47
CA GLY A 118 -4.08 19.69 15.60
C GLY A 118 -4.28 19.07 14.22
N ILE A 119 -3.20 19.01 13.47
CA ILE A 119 -3.18 18.63 12.05
C ILE A 119 -3.87 17.29 11.79
N TYR A 120 -3.67 16.31 12.66
CA TYR A 120 -4.27 14.98 12.49
C TYR A 120 -5.80 15.02 12.62
N GLN A 121 -6.30 15.70 13.65
CA GLN A 121 -7.75 15.85 13.88
C GLN A 121 -8.41 16.58 12.72
N ASP A 122 -7.78 17.66 12.23
CA ASP A 122 -8.28 18.44 11.09
C ASP A 122 -8.30 17.57 9.81
N PHE A 123 -7.25 16.80 9.55
CA PHE A 123 -7.19 15.86 8.43
C PHE A 123 -8.32 14.84 8.48
N VAL A 124 -8.59 14.24 9.65
CA VAL A 124 -9.66 13.25 9.82
C VAL A 124 -11.03 13.88 9.60
N ASN A 125 -11.27 15.10 10.13
CA ASN A 125 -12.53 15.81 9.99
C ASN A 125 -12.83 16.16 8.52
N ILE A 126 -11.82 16.68 7.79
CA ILE A 126 -11.95 16.97 6.35
C ILE A 126 -12.30 15.72 5.57
N ARG A 127 -11.62 14.58 5.84
CA ARG A 127 -11.88 13.31 5.14
C ARG A 127 -13.25 12.72 5.45
N LYS A 128 -13.73 12.81 6.68
CA LYS A 128 -15.09 12.40 7.06
C LYS A 128 -16.15 13.25 6.36
N SER A 129 -15.95 14.56 6.29
CA SER A 129 -16.85 15.47 5.58
C SER A 129 -16.90 15.19 4.08
N ALA A 130 -15.75 14.89 3.45
CA ALA A 130 -15.69 14.53 2.04
C ALA A 130 -16.36 13.18 1.74
N ALA A 131 -16.29 12.20 2.64
CA ALA A 131 -16.94 10.91 2.50
C ALA A 131 -18.47 10.99 2.67
N GLY A 132 -18.99 12.01 3.37
CA GLY A 132 -20.42 12.29 3.50
C GLY A 132 -21.06 12.97 2.27
N TRP A 133 -20.28 13.39 1.30
CA TRP A 133 -20.74 13.94 0.02
C TRP A 133 -20.87 12.81 -1.02
N SER A 134 -21.76 11.85 -0.79
CA SER A 134 -22.26 11.03 -1.88
C SER A 134 -23.37 11.85 -2.58
N LEU A 135 -23.18 12.06 -3.87
CA LEU A 135 -24.19 12.66 -4.75
C LEU A 135 -25.53 11.94 -4.56
N ALA A 136 -26.52 12.69 -4.09
CA ALA A 136 -27.91 12.27 -4.13
C ALA A 136 -28.40 12.24 -5.59
#